data_bca21be1358ea0a4715ad402018d39fc
#
_entry.id   bca21be1358ea0a4715ad402018d39fc
#
_cell.length_a   1.000
_cell.length_b   1.000
_cell.length_c   1.000
_cell.angle_alpha   90.00
_cell.angle_beta   90.00
_cell.angle_gamma   90.00
#
_symmetry.space_group_name_H-M   'P 1'
#
loop_
_entity.id
_entity.type
_entity.pdbx_description
1 polymer ?
#
loop_
_entity_poly.entity_id
_entity_poly.type
_entity_poly.pdbx_seq_one_letter_code
_entity_poly.pdbx_strand_id
1 'polypeptide(L)'
;MNQGELASLLAKVKNDGSETLDLSREELEYLPPGIGDLFNLVELDLTGNRLAELPSEIGNLTNLTRLNARNNQLTKLPSELGGLVNLKGLFLQENQLTELPLEVGRLANLVRLNCSNNKLIGLPPEIGQLTSLAWLYLADNAITELPSEFGGLSALTDCYLQGNKLGSLPSEIGNLTNLTELQLDRNELIELPSGIGGLTNLNVIYLRENNLADLPSQIAGLTNLTWLYLGGNNLAELPREIGSMKRLQGLYIENNQLGKLPQEIGNLTNLIWLYLEGNRLTGLPFSIEKLTHLIQLNLRNNELTDLSLEMCSLSALVFLDLAFNKISSLPPEIGNLTALNELHLNDNQLRELPLEIGDLDEMIDLFLSNNRLIKVPETLGKMNNLERLYLSDNLLTELPGELDGLVSQDIVLLDGNPLNE
;
A
#
# COMPACT_ATOMS: atom_id res chain seq x y z
N MET A 1 -26.22 20.51 -23.49
CA MET A 1 -26.49 20.58 -24.98
C MET A 1 -27.80 19.89 -25.27
N ASN A 2 -28.70 20.49 -26.12
CA ASN A 2 -29.92 19.80 -26.52
C ASN A 2 -29.70 18.89 -27.74
N GLN A 3 -30.70 18.04 -28.08
CA GLN A 3 -30.55 17.06 -29.18
C GLN A 3 -30.34 17.70 -30.55
N GLY A 4 -30.94 18.85 -30.81
CA GLY A 4 -30.78 19.57 -32.09
C GLY A 4 -29.39 20.18 -32.25
N GLU A 5 -28.86 20.76 -31.18
CA GLU A 5 -27.50 21.28 -31.12
C GLU A 5 -26.47 20.15 -31.33
N LEU A 6 -26.68 19.00 -30.67
CA LEU A 6 -25.82 17.84 -30.81
C LEU A 6 -25.84 17.32 -32.25
N ALA A 7 -27.02 17.13 -32.85
CA ALA A 7 -27.14 16.68 -34.25
C ALA A 7 -26.43 17.63 -35.22
N SER A 8 -26.56 18.93 -35.01
CA SER A 8 -25.87 19.96 -35.82
C SER A 8 -24.37 19.91 -35.68
N LEU A 9 -23.87 19.70 -34.45
CA LEU A 9 -22.44 19.52 -34.17
C LEU A 9 -21.89 18.27 -34.86
N LEU A 10 -22.56 17.11 -34.73
CA LEU A 10 -22.13 15.86 -35.39
C LEU A 10 -22.06 16.00 -36.89
N ALA A 11 -23.07 16.67 -37.50
CA ALA A 11 -23.06 16.97 -38.95
C ALA A 11 -21.89 17.86 -39.36
N LYS A 12 -21.54 18.83 -38.55
CA LYS A 12 -20.38 19.71 -38.76
C LYS A 12 -19.09 18.90 -38.71
N VAL A 13 -18.87 18.14 -37.60
CA VAL A 13 -17.68 17.30 -37.39
C VAL A 13 -17.50 16.30 -38.55
N LYS A 14 -18.60 15.67 -39.01
CA LYS A 14 -18.59 14.78 -40.16
C LYS A 14 -18.09 15.48 -41.43
N ASN A 15 -18.61 16.70 -41.72
CA ASN A 15 -18.26 17.46 -42.92
C ASN A 15 -16.82 18.01 -42.87
N ASP A 16 -16.37 18.42 -41.67
CA ASP A 16 -15.03 19.00 -41.48
C ASP A 16 -13.95 17.87 -41.42
N GLY A 17 -14.34 16.61 -41.27
CA GLY A 17 -13.42 15.50 -41.14
C GLY A 17 -12.57 15.55 -39.87
N SER A 18 -13.07 16.15 -38.78
CA SER A 18 -12.34 16.33 -37.53
C SER A 18 -11.97 14.98 -36.93
N GLU A 19 -10.73 14.87 -36.39
CA GLU A 19 -10.22 13.70 -35.75
C GLU A 19 -10.53 13.64 -34.24
N THR A 20 -10.96 14.75 -33.64
CA THR A 20 -11.29 14.85 -32.21
C THR A 20 -12.69 15.43 -32.01
N LEU A 21 -13.40 14.86 -31.02
CA LEU A 21 -14.69 15.38 -30.58
C LEU A 21 -14.75 15.40 -29.08
N ASP A 22 -14.86 16.60 -28.53
CA ASP A 22 -15.09 16.81 -27.09
C ASP A 22 -16.56 17.15 -26.85
N LEU A 23 -17.25 16.25 -26.15
CA LEU A 23 -18.63 16.39 -25.68
C LEU A 23 -18.67 16.31 -24.14
N SER A 24 -17.56 16.62 -23.46
CA SER A 24 -17.49 16.56 -22.02
C SER A 24 -18.38 17.59 -21.34
N ARG A 25 -19.07 17.17 -20.25
CA ARG A 25 -19.89 18.02 -19.37
C ARG A 25 -21.04 18.76 -20.07
N GLU A 26 -21.61 18.16 -21.12
CA GLU A 26 -22.73 18.72 -21.91
C GLU A 26 -24.10 18.25 -21.38
N GLU A 27 -24.16 17.59 -20.23
CA GLU A 27 -25.37 17.04 -19.61
C GLU A 27 -26.14 16.07 -20.53
N LEU A 28 -25.45 15.38 -21.43
CA LEU A 28 -26.05 14.45 -22.38
C LEU A 28 -26.62 13.22 -21.66
N GLU A 29 -27.90 12.92 -21.90
CA GLU A 29 -28.58 11.70 -21.46
C GLU A 29 -28.53 10.60 -22.53
N TYR A 30 -28.25 10.96 -23.77
CA TYR A 30 -28.27 10.07 -24.92
C TYR A 30 -27.24 10.50 -25.97
N LEU A 31 -26.54 9.50 -26.52
CA LEU A 31 -25.64 9.68 -27.67
C LEU A 31 -26.32 9.07 -28.92
N PRO A 32 -26.59 9.86 -29.96
CA PRO A 32 -27.35 9.40 -31.10
C PRO A 32 -26.51 8.43 -31.98
N PRO A 33 -27.17 7.48 -32.71
CA PRO A 33 -26.50 6.56 -33.63
C PRO A 33 -25.63 7.24 -34.70
N GLY A 34 -25.95 8.48 -35.05
CA GLY A 34 -25.14 9.30 -35.97
C GLY A 34 -23.70 9.54 -35.55
N ILE A 35 -23.34 9.23 -34.29
CA ILE A 35 -21.95 9.23 -33.84
C ILE A 35 -21.11 8.26 -34.68
N GLY A 36 -21.67 7.09 -35.04
CA GLY A 36 -20.99 6.04 -35.81
C GLY A 36 -20.64 6.44 -37.26
N ASP A 37 -21.14 7.60 -37.73
CA ASP A 37 -20.79 8.12 -39.04
C ASP A 37 -19.49 8.95 -39.05
N LEU A 38 -18.89 9.19 -37.89
CA LEU A 38 -17.70 10.02 -37.72
C LEU A 38 -16.42 9.19 -37.87
N PHE A 39 -16.24 8.53 -39.01
CA PHE A 39 -15.18 7.53 -39.26
C PHE A 39 -13.75 8.08 -39.09
N ASN A 40 -13.57 9.41 -39.16
CA ASN A 40 -12.25 10.04 -39.00
C ASN A 40 -11.85 10.24 -37.53
N LEU A 41 -12.76 10.02 -36.55
CA LEU A 41 -12.46 10.25 -35.16
C LEU A 41 -11.34 9.33 -34.66
N VAL A 42 -10.35 9.96 -34.05
CA VAL A 42 -9.22 9.36 -33.33
C VAL A 42 -9.44 9.46 -31.82
N GLU A 43 -10.06 10.56 -31.36
CA GLU A 43 -10.38 10.77 -29.94
C GLU A 43 -11.83 11.20 -29.75
N LEU A 44 -12.52 10.59 -28.78
CA LEU A 44 -13.87 10.95 -28.36
C LEU A 44 -13.90 11.11 -26.84
N ASP A 45 -14.26 12.30 -26.35
CA ASP A 45 -14.47 12.59 -24.94
C ASP A 45 -15.95 12.80 -24.63
N LEU A 46 -16.51 11.93 -23.79
CA LEU A 46 -17.89 11.95 -23.29
C LEU A 46 -17.93 12.18 -21.77
N THR A 47 -16.84 12.64 -21.17
CA THR A 47 -16.67 12.77 -19.72
C THR A 47 -17.76 13.61 -19.08
N GLY A 48 -18.27 13.17 -17.91
CA GLY A 48 -19.12 14.01 -17.05
C GLY A 48 -20.49 14.30 -17.63
N ASN A 49 -21.08 13.32 -18.33
CA ASN A 49 -22.45 13.37 -18.85
C ASN A 49 -23.40 12.50 -18.00
N ARG A 50 -24.61 12.25 -18.50
CA ARG A 50 -25.64 11.42 -17.86
C ARG A 50 -25.99 10.20 -18.72
N LEU A 51 -25.05 9.72 -19.54
CA LEU A 51 -25.28 8.63 -20.48
C LEU A 51 -25.52 7.32 -19.72
N ALA A 52 -26.68 6.69 -19.98
CA ALA A 52 -27.01 5.37 -19.42
C ALA A 52 -26.45 4.22 -20.28
N GLU A 53 -26.24 4.46 -21.58
CA GLU A 53 -25.68 3.49 -22.54
C GLU A 53 -24.94 4.22 -23.67
N LEU A 54 -24.09 3.47 -24.37
CA LEU A 54 -23.49 3.90 -25.64
C LEU A 54 -24.25 3.20 -26.78
N PRO A 55 -24.47 3.88 -27.94
CA PRO A 55 -25.11 3.25 -29.08
C PRO A 55 -24.21 2.19 -29.73
N SER A 56 -24.78 1.17 -30.34
CA SER A 56 -24.04 0.10 -31.04
C SER A 56 -23.14 0.65 -32.15
N GLU A 57 -23.53 1.75 -32.76
CA GLU A 57 -22.79 2.44 -33.83
C GLU A 57 -21.45 2.99 -33.38
N ILE A 58 -21.18 3.05 -32.04
CA ILE A 58 -19.86 3.39 -31.53
C ILE A 58 -18.77 2.48 -32.11
N GLY A 59 -19.10 1.20 -32.35
CA GLY A 59 -18.20 0.21 -32.94
C GLY A 59 -17.73 0.52 -34.36
N ASN A 60 -18.41 1.46 -35.06
CA ASN A 60 -18.04 1.88 -36.42
C ASN A 60 -16.84 2.84 -36.42
N LEU A 61 -16.45 3.38 -35.25
CA LEU A 61 -15.33 4.34 -35.13
C LEU A 61 -13.98 3.63 -35.13
N THR A 62 -13.71 2.89 -36.20
CA THR A 62 -12.52 1.99 -36.27
C THR A 62 -11.17 2.70 -36.18
N ASN A 63 -11.11 4.02 -36.42
CA ASN A 63 -9.91 4.84 -36.26
C ASN A 63 -9.70 5.34 -34.83
N LEU A 64 -10.68 5.13 -33.94
CA LEU A 64 -10.62 5.63 -32.59
C LEU A 64 -9.47 4.98 -31.80
N THR A 65 -8.61 5.81 -31.26
CA THR A 65 -7.49 5.39 -30.38
C THR A 65 -7.76 5.68 -28.91
N ARG A 66 -8.66 6.63 -28.61
CA ARG A 66 -9.02 7.04 -27.25
C ARG A 66 -10.51 7.25 -27.11
N LEU A 67 -11.14 6.52 -26.21
CA LEU A 67 -12.53 6.72 -25.78
C LEU A 67 -12.55 7.02 -24.28
N ASN A 68 -13.06 8.19 -23.93
CA ASN A 68 -13.24 8.61 -22.56
C ASN A 68 -14.73 8.82 -22.26
N ALA A 69 -15.31 7.92 -21.47
CA ALA A 69 -16.70 7.98 -21.03
C ALA A 69 -16.81 7.95 -19.49
N ARG A 70 -15.78 8.45 -18.79
CA ARG A 70 -15.77 8.51 -17.32
C ARG A 70 -16.87 9.41 -16.79
N ASN A 71 -17.29 9.15 -15.54
CA ASN A 71 -18.28 9.96 -14.83
C ASN A 71 -19.56 10.10 -15.65
N ASN A 72 -20.21 8.96 -15.89
CA ASN A 72 -21.50 8.82 -16.54
C ASN A 72 -22.41 7.88 -15.72
N GLN A 73 -23.48 7.38 -16.33
CA GLN A 73 -24.41 6.44 -15.68
C GLN A 73 -24.48 5.10 -16.45
N LEU A 74 -23.40 4.75 -17.17
CA LEU A 74 -23.36 3.56 -18.02
C LEU A 74 -23.56 2.29 -17.17
N THR A 75 -24.58 1.51 -17.52
CA THR A 75 -24.88 0.24 -16.86
C THR A 75 -24.34 -0.97 -17.62
N LYS A 76 -24.12 -0.82 -18.91
CA LYS A 76 -23.58 -1.83 -19.85
C LYS A 76 -22.85 -1.17 -21.00
N LEU A 77 -22.06 -1.93 -21.70
CA LEU A 77 -21.39 -1.54 -22.96
C LEU A 77 -21.93 -2.40 -24.11
N PRO A 78 -22.07 -1.85 -25.33
CA PRO A 78 -22.50 -2.64 -26.47
C PRO A 78 -21.40 -3.60 -26.91
N SER A 79 -21.77 -4.79 -27.41
CA SER A 79 -20.84 -5.79 -27.97
C SER A 79 -20.01 -5.22 -29.14
N GLU A 80 -20.60 -4.29 -29.88
CA GLU A 80 -19.97 -3.59 -31.01
C GLU A 80 -18.74 -2.77 -30.60
N LEU A 81 -18.57 -2.51 -29.28
CA LEU A 81 -17.34 -1.90 -28.75
C LEU A 81 -16.07 -2.64 -29.23
N GLY A 82 -16.17 -3.97 -29.40
CA GLY A 82 -15.09 -4.80 -29.96
C GLY A 82 -14.68 -4.44 -31.40
N GLY A 83 -15.46 -3.59 -32.09
CA GLY A 83 -15.11 -3.03 -33.41
C GLY A 83 -14.05 -1.94 -33.37
N LEU A 84 -13.73 -1.39 -32.19
CA LEU A 84 -12.73 -0.32 -32.01
C LEU A 84 -11.30 -0.89 -32.02
N VAL A 85 -10.93 -1.60 -33.07
CA VAL A 85 -9.69 -2.40 -33.16
C VAL A 85 -8.39 -1.60 -33.00
N ASN A 86 -8.43 -0.26 -33.21
CA ASN A 86 -7.27 0.61 -33.04
C ASN A 86 -7.23 1.29 -31.65
N LEU A 87 -8.17 0.97 -30.75
CA LEU A 87 -8.28 1.62 -29.46
C LEU A 87 -7.06 1.30 -28.58
N LYS A 88 -6.42 2.33 -28.06
CA LYS A 88 -5.27 2.27 -27.14
C LYS A 88 -5.65 2.63 -25.69
N GLY A 89 -6.64 3.49 -25.54
CA GLY A 89 -7.12 3.94 -24.23
C GLY A 89 -8.64 3.90 -24.12
N LEU A 90 -9.14 3.14 -23.12
CA LEU A 90 -10.57 3.06 -22.78
C LEU A 90 -10.76 3.47 -21.31
N PHE A 91 -11.49 4.57 -21.09
CA PHE A 91 -11.70 5.17 -19.78
C PHE A 91 -13.19 5.17 -19.44
N LEU A 92 -13.57 4.33 -18.51
CA LEU A 92 -14.95 4.03 -18.10
C LEU A 92 -15.17 4.20 -16.60
N GLN A 93 -14.20 4.79 -15.87
CA GLN A 93 -14.29 4.94 -14.43
C GLN A 93 -15.46 5.83 -14.01
N GLU A 94 -15.95 5.62 -12.77
CA GLU A 94 -17.11 6.36 -12.24
C GLU A 94 -18.36 6.17 -13.09
N ASN A 95 -18.78 4.92 -13.27
CA ASN A 95 -20.02 4.51 -13.95
C ASN A 95 -20.77 3.45 -13.09
N GLN A 96 -21.69 2.73 -13.70
CA GLN A 96 -22.50 1.70 -13.03
C GLN A 96 -22.40 0.34 -13.72
N LEU A 97 -21.29 0.07 -14.42
CA LEU A 97 -21.09 -1.15 -15.17
C LEU A 97 -21.04 -2.36 -14.23
N THR A 98 -21.83 -3.39 -14.54
CA THR A 98 -21.86 -4.66 -13.80
C THR A 98 -20.99 -5.75 -14.44
N GLU A 99 -20.71 -5.61 -15.74
CA GLU A 99 -19.89 -6.52 -16.53
C GLU A 99 -19.21 -5.80 -17.70
N LEU A 100 -18.21 -6.43 -18.29
CA LEU A 100 -17.62 -6.06 -19.58
C LEU A 100 -18.09 -7.08 -20.62
N PRO A 101 -18.42 -6.65 -21.86
CA PRO A 101 -18.77 -7.59 -22.92
C PRO A 101 -17.55 -8.43 -23.29
N LEU A 102 -17.77 -9.68 -23.69
CA LEU A 102 -16.69 -10.59 -24.10
C LEU A 102 -15.88 -10.04 -25.29
N GLU A 103 -16.51 -9.23 -26.12
CA GLU A 103 -15.89 -8.57 -27.27
C GLU A 103 -14.80 -7.56 -26.88
N VAL A 104 -14.67 -7.19 -25.59
CA VAL A 104 -13.54 -6.39 -25.11
C VAL A 104 -12.20 -7.05 -25.46
N GLY A 105 -12.15 -8.39 -25.50
CA GLY A 105 -10.97 -9.16 -25.89
C GLY A 105 -10.49 -8.91 -27.33
N ARG A 106 -11.35 -8.33 -28.20
CA ARG A 106 -10.97 -7.97 -29.59
C ARG A 106 -10.13 -6.70 -29.67
N LEU A 107 -10.01 -5.93 -28.59
CA LEU A 107 -9.26 -4.66 -28.52
C LEU A 107 -7.75 -4.94 -28.37
N ALA A 108 -7.17 -5.69 -29.31
CA ALA A 108 -5.78 -6.18 -29.19
C ALA A 108 -4.70 -5.10 -29.08
N ASN A 109 -5.01 -3.86 -29.49
CA ASN A 109 -4.13 -2.70 -29.39
C ASN A 109 -4.33 -1.90 -28.08
N LEU A 110 -5.24 -2.35 -27.18
CA LEU A 110 -5.54 -1.61 -25.95
C LEU A 110 -4.33 -1.66 -25.00
N VAL A 111 -3.87 -0.49 -24.61
CA VAL A 111 -2.72 -0.29 -23.73
C VAL A 111 -3.17 0.09 -22.33
N ARG A 112 -4.28 0.83 -22.23
CA ARG A 112 -4.81 1.31 -20.95
C ARG A 112 -6.32 1.07 -20.86
N LEU A 113 -6.74 0.35 -19.82
CA LEU A 113 -8.15 0.14 -19.47
C LEU A 113 -8.39 0.65 -18.04
N ASN A 114 -9.34 1.57 -17.91
CA ASN A 114 -9.77 2.04 -16.59
C ASN A 114 -11.28 1.86 -16.42
N CYS A 115 -11.65 0.96 -15.51
CA CYS A 115 -13.02 0.67 -15.08
C CYS A 115 -13.19 0.85 -13.56
N SER A 116 -12.32 1.61 -12.89
CA SER A 116 -12.42 1.86 -11.44
C SER A 116 -13.75 2.53 -11.08
N ASN A 117 -14.20 2.33 -9.83
CA ASN A 117 -15.46 2.92 -9.33
C ASN A 117 -16.65 2.54 -10.23
N ASN A 118 -16.89 1.24 -10.37
CA ASN A 118 -18.03 0.64 -11.06
C ASN A 118 -18.70 -0.41 -10.15
N LYS A 119 -19.48 -1.32 -10.74
CA LYS A 119 -20.17 -2.42 -10.03
C LYS A 119 -19.82 -3.77 -10.64
N LEU A 120 -18.62 -3.89 -11.25
CA LEU A 120 -18.18 -5.13 -11.90
C LEU A 120 -18.11 -6.27 -10.88
N ILE A 121 -18.70 -7.42 -11.21
CA ILE A 121 -18.68 -8.62 -10.35
C ILE A 121 -17.63 -9.64 -10.79
N GLY A 122 -17.07 -9.50 -12.00
CA GLY A 122 -16.04 -10.33 -12.59
C GLY A 122 -15.55 -9.76 -13.91
N LEU A 123 -14.63 -10.47 -14.54
CA LEU A 123 -14.08 -10.15 -15.86
C LEU A 123 -14.36 -11.32 -16.82
N PRO A 124 -14.65 -11.07 -18.12
CA PRO A 124 -14.78 -12.13 -19.07
C PRO A 124 -13.42 -12.80 -19.34
N PRO A 125 -13.36 -14.12 -19.61
CA PRO A 125 -12.11 -14.81 -19.94
C PRO A 125 -11.34 -14.18 -21.09
N GLU A 126 -12.04 -13.57 -22.04
CA GLU A 126 -11.48 -12.87 -23.19
C GLU A 126 -10.58 -11.67 -22.81
N ILE A 127 -10.63 -11.21 -21.54
CA ILE A 127 -9.72 -10.17 -21.03
C ILE A 127 -8.25 -10.57 -21.26
N GLY A 128 -7.92 -11.88 -21.17
CA GLY A 128 -6.58 -12.41 -21.39
C GLY A 128 -6.05 -12.25 -22.82
N GLN A 129 -6.91 -11.89 -23.79
CA GLN A 129 -6.52 -11.61 -25.17
C GLN A 129 -5.92 -10.22 -25.36
N LEU A 130 -6.01 -9.35 -24.36
CA LEU A 130 -5.46 -7.99 -24.39
C LEU A 130 -3.95 -7.97 -24.16
N THR A 131 -3.20 -8.61 -25.04
CA THR A 131 -1.75 -8.82 -24.88
C THR A 131 -0.90 -7.56 -24.96
N SER A 132 -1.47 -6.42 -25.37
CA SER A 132 -0.81 -5.09 -25.36
C SER A 132 -1.13 -4.28 -24.11
N LEU A 133 -2.01 -4.77 -23.22
CA LEU A 133 -2.48 -4.02 -22.07
C LEU A 133 -1.36 -3.87 -21.02
N ALA A 134 -0.94 -2.62 -20.80
CA ALA A 134 0.12 -2.31 -19.84
C ALA A 134 -0.45 -1.80 -18.50
N TRP A 135 -1.57 -1.07 -18.53
CA TRP A 135 -2.19 -0.47 -17.34
C TRP A 135 -3.64 -0.89 -17.21
N LEU A 136 -3.96 -1.59 -16.11
CA LEU A 136 -5.31 -2.07 -15.81
C LEU A 136 -5.78 -1.51 -14.45
N TYR A 137 -6.84 -0.70 -14.48
CA TYR A 137 -7.43 -0.10 -13.30
C TYR A 137 -8.85 -0.63 -13.09
N LEU A 138 -9.04 -1.38 -12.03
CA LEU A 138 -10.30 -2.03 -11.63
C LEU A 138 -10.64 -1.76 -10.16
N ALA A 139 -10.02 -0.74 -9.56
CA ALA A 139 -10.23 -0.39 -8.16
C ALA A 139 -11.71 -0.09 -7.87
N ASP A 140 -12.12 -0.38 -6.63
CA ASP A 140 -13.44 -0.04 -6.10
C ASP A 140 -14.58 -0.56 -7.00
N ASN A 141 -14.64 -1.90 -7.12
CA ASN A 141 -15.68 -2.67 -7.78
C ASN A 141 -16.22 -3.76 -6.83
N ALA A 142 -16.89 -4.77 -7.37
CA ALA A 142 -17.42 -5.91 -6.60
C ALA A 142 -16.88 -7.25 -7.14
N ILE A 143 -15.65 -7.25 -7.71
CA ILE A 143 -15.04 -8.42 -8.35
C ILE A 143 -14.72 -9.46 -7.28
N THR A 144 -15.25 -10.68 -7.46
CA THR A 144 -15.07 -11.79 -6.52
C THR A 144 -13.97 -12.76 -6.96
N GLU A 145 -13.70 -12.83 -8.26
CA GLU A 145 -12.69 -13.73 -8.84
C GLU A 145 -12.11 -13.16 -10.13
N LEU A 146 -10.90 -13.57 -10.48
CA LEU A 146 -10.27 -13.32 -11.78
C LEU A 146 -10.23 -14.63 -12.56
N PRO A 147 -10.52 -14.62 -13.88
CA PRO A 147 -10.42 -15.82 -14.71
C PRO A 147 -8.95 -16.27 -14.87
N SER A 148 -8.71 -17.55 -15.10
CA SER A 148 -7.36 -18.09 -15.35
C SER A 148 -6.66 -17.42 -16.54
N GLU A 149 -7.44 -17.02 -17.54
CA GLU A 149 -6.99 -16.30 -18.73
C GLU A 149 -6.39 -14.92 -18.43
N PHE A 150 -6.63 -14.39 -17.21
CA PHE A 150 -6.00 -13.15 -16.74
C PHE A 150 -4.47 -13.21 -16.86
N GLY A 151 -3.88 -14.40 -16.68
CA GLY A 151 -2.46 -14.65 -16.91
C GLY A 151 -1.98 -14.43 -18.35
N GLY A 152 -2.90 -14.23 -19.31
CA GLY A 152 -2.60 -13.90 -20.71
C GLY A 152 -2.22 -12.43 -20.96
N LEU A 153 -2.39 -11.54 -19.97
CA LEU A 153 -2.07 -10.11 -20.07
C LEU A 153 -0.55 -9.86 -20.03
N SER A 154 0.15 -10.39 -21.04
CA SER A 154 1.62 -10.50 -21.02
C SER A 154 2.39 -9.17 -21.01
N ALA A 155 1.78 -8.06 -21.44
CA ALA A 155 2.40 -6.73 -21.40
C ALA A 155 2.08 -5.97 -20.11
N LEU A 156 1.30 -6.53 -19.15
CA LEU A 156 0.83 -5.81 -17.98
C LEU A 156 2.00 -5.43 -17.05
N THR A 157 2.10 -4.15 -16.77
CA THR A 157 3.10 -3.56 -15.86
C THR A 157 2.49 -3.10 -14.54
N ASP A 158 1.25 -2.59 -14.57
CA ASP A 158 0.56 -2.01 -13.42
C ASP A 158 -0.87 -2.54 -13.34
N CYS A 159 -1.23 -3.11 -12.19
CA CYS A 159 -2.53 -3.71 -11.96
C CYS A 159 -3.13 -3.23 -10.64
N TYR A 160 -4.27 -2.54 -10.72
CA TYR A 160 -4.95 -1.93 -9.59
C TYR A 160 -6.32 -2.59 -9.36
N LEU A 161 -6.39 -3.43 -8.33
CA LEU A 161 -7.55 -4.26 -7.94
C LEU A 161 -8.03 -3.96 -6.52
N GLN A 162 -7.51 -2.90 -5.88
CA GLN A 162 -7.87 -2.56 -4.51
C GLN A 162 -9.37 -2.25 -4.37
N GLY A 163 -9.92 -2.52 -3.18
CA GLY A 163 -11.34 -2.26 -2.89
C GLY A 163 -12.31 -3.15 -3.68
N ASN A 164 -11.96 -4.44 -3.85
CA ASN A 164 -12.83 -5.46 -4.44
C ASN A 164 -13.20 -6.53 -3.40
N LYS A 165 -13.67 -7.69 -3.85
CA LYS A 165 -14.09 -8.82 -3.01
C LYS A 165 -13.35 -10.11 -3.40
N LEU A 166 -12.10 -9.98 -3.88
CA LEU A 166 -11.32 -11.13 -4.31
C LEU A 166 -11.02 -12.04 -3.12
N GLY A 167 -11.54 -13.27 -3.15
CA GLY A 167 -11.22 -14.31 -2.15
C GLY A 167 -9.93 -15.05 -2.45
N SER A 168 -9.51 -15.10 -3.71
CA SER A 168 -8.27 -15.73 -4.18
C SER A 168 -7.80 -15.12 -5.50
N LEU A 169 -6.58 -15.44 -5.91
CA LEU A 169 -6.02 -15.14 -7.22
C LEU A 169 -5.80 -16.45 -8.00
N PRO A 170 -5.94 -16.44 -9.34
CA PRO A 170 -5.60 -17.60 -10.14
C PRO A 170 -4.08 -17.87 -10.10
N SER A 171 -3.68 -19.14 -10.20
CA SER A 171 -2.25 -19.52 -10.25
C SER A 171 -1.50 -18.88 -11.43
N GLU A 172 -2.22 -18.64 -12.52
CA GLU A 172 -1.77 -18.03 -13.75
C GLU A 172 -1.35 -16.57 -13.60
N ILE A 173 -1.65 -15.93 -12.43
CA ILE A 173 -1.13 -14.59 -12.09
C ILE A 173 0.41 -14.54 -12.26
N GLY A 174 1.09 -15.65 -11.98
CA GLY A 174 2.54 -15.79 -12.12
C GLY A 174 3.08 -15.66 -13.56
N ASN A 175 2.21 -15.72 -14.56
CA ASN A 175 2.58 -15.53 -15.96
C ASN A 175 2.79 -14.05 -16.31
N LEU A 176 2.36 -13.13 -15.45
CA LEU A 176 2.50 -11.68 -15.64
C LEU A 176 3.92 -11.19 -15.32
N THR A 177 4.90 -11.74 -16.02
CA THR A 177 6.33 -11.54 -15.72
C THR A 177 6.80 -10.10 -15.92
N ASN A 178 6.04 -9.24 -16.61
CA ASN A 178 6.34 -7.83 -16.78
C ASN A 178 5.73 -6.94 -15.67
N LEU A 179 4.93 -7.53 -14.76
CA LEU A 179 4.25 -6.76 -13.72
C LEU A 179 5.27 -6.17 -12.74
N THR A 180 5.17 -4.86 -12.50
CA THR A 180 6.03 -4.08 -11.61
C THR A 180 5.28 -3.60 -10.38
N GLU A 181 3.98 -3.36 -10.48
CA GLU A 181 3.13 -2.93 -9.38
C GLU A 181 1.81 -3.72 -9.35
N LEU A 182 1.46 -4.26 -8.18
CA LEU A 182 0.23 -4.99 -7.94
C LEU A 182 -0.47 -4.47 -6.69
N GLN A 183 -1.64 -3.87 -6.89
CA GLN A 183 -2.48 -3.30 -5.84
C GLN A 183 -3.66 -4.22 -5.54
N LEU A 184 -3.68 -4.81 -4.33
CA LEU A 184 -4.70 -5.73 -3.84
C LEU A 184 -5.24 -5.36 -2.46
N ASP A 185 -4.95 -4.16 -1.97
CA ASP A 185 -5.44 -3.67 -0.67
C ASP A 185 -6.97 -3.74 -0.60
N ARG A 186 -7.51 -3.99 0.60
CA ARG A 186 -8.97 -4.01 0.85
C ARG A 186 -9.70 -4.98 -0.08
N ASN A 187 -9.27 -6.25 -0.01
CA ASN A 187 -9.94 -7.40 -0.63
C ASN A 187 -10.28 -8.45 0.45
N GLU A 188 -10.69 -9.65 0.03
CA GLU A 188 -11.04 -10.74 0.93
C GLU A 188 -10.09 -11.94 0.80
N LEU A 189 -8.86 -11.70 0.32
CA LEU A 189 -7.87 -12.76 0.05
C LEU A 189 -7.53 -13.54 1.32
N ILE A 190 -7.72 -14.87 1.27
CA ILE A 190 -7.39 -15.78 2.37
C ILE A 190 -6.00 -16.41 2.20
N GLU A 191 -5.51 -16.50 0.97
CA GLU A 191 -4.19 -17.05 0.61
C GLU A 191 -3.67 -16.41 -0.68
N LEU A 192 -2.37 -16.55 -0.93
CA LEU A 192 -1.76 -16.25 -2.22
C LEU A 192 -1.43 -17.56 -2.94
N PRO A 193 -1.69 -17.68 -4.26
CA PRO A 193 -1.35 -18.88 -5.01
C PRO A 193 0.17 -19.05 -5.14
N SER A 194 0.62 -20.30 -5.33
CA SER A 194 2.04 -20.57 -5.58
C SER A 194 2.59 -19.87 -6.83
N GLY A 195 1.72 -19.53 -7.79
CA GLY A 195 2.06 -18.75 -8.98
C GLY A 195 2.60 -17.36 -8.67
N ILE A 196 2.33 -16.80 -7.48
CA ILE A 196 2.82 -15.45 -7.09
C ILE A 196 4.33 -15.31 -7.29
N GLY A 197 5.10 -16.40 -7.08
CA GLY A 197 6.54 -16.41 -7.27
C GLY A 197 7.02 -16.20 -8.70
N GLY A 198 6.13 -16.28 -9.68
CA GLY A 198 6.42 -15.99 -11.09
C GLY A 198 6.54 -14.51 -11.42
N LEU A 199 6.10 -13.61 -10.53
CA LEU A 199 6.14 -12.15 -10.71
C LEU A 199 7.56 -11.59 -10.45
N THR A 200 8.53 -12.08 -11.20
CA THR A 200 9.95 -11.82 -10.93
C THR A 200 10.38 -10.36 -11.10
N ASN A 201 9.63 -9.56 -11.85
CA ASN A 201 9.88 -8.12 -12.02
C ASN A 201 9.10 -7.23 -11.05
N LEU A 202 8.28 -7.83 -10.17
CA LEU A 202 7.47 -7.06 -9.25
C LEU A 202 8.36 -6.24 -8.29
N ASN A 203 8.10 -4.95 -8.24
CA ASN A 203 8.81 -4.01 -7.38
C ASN A 203 8.01 -3.70 -6.10
N VAL A 204 6.70 -3.59 -6.23
CA VAL A 204 5.79 -3.27 -5.11
C VAL A 204 4.56 -4.15 -5.15
N ILE A 205 4.17 -4.70 -4.00
CA ILE A 205 2.88 -5.38 -3.81
C ILE A 205 2.16 -4.84 -2.57
N TYR A 206 0.90 -4.51 -2.74
CA TYR A 206 0.02 -4.03 -1.67
C TYR A 206 -1.03 -5.10 -1.39
N LEU A 207 -1.06 -5.59 -0.17
CA LEU A 207 -1.94 -6.66 0.32
C LEU A 207 -2.59 -6.29 1.66
N ARG A 208 -2.62 -5.00 2.01
CA ARG A 208 -3.22 -4.53 3.26
C ARG A 208 -4.72 -4.80 3.32
N GLU A 209 -5.21 -4.97 4.54
CA GLU A 209 -6.65 -5.14 4.78
C GLU A 209 -7.23 -6.29 3.94
N ASN A 210 -6.65 -7.48 4.11
CA ASN A 210 -7.11 -8.75 3.58
C ASN A 210 -7.29 -9.77 4.72
N ASN A 211 -7.50 -11.05 4.38
CA ASN A 211 -7.70 -12.12 5.35
C ASN A 211 -6.58 -13.17 5.33
N LEU A 212 -5.38 -12.80 4.85
CA LEU A 212 -4.26 -13.73 4.67
C LEU A 212 -3.85 -14.35 6.01
N ALA A 213 -3.89 -15.68 6.10
CA ALA A 213 -3.47 -16.43 7.27
C ALA A 213 -1.98 -16.82 7.22
N ASP A 214 -1.42 -16.98 6.03
CA ASP A 214 -0.03 -17.30 5.75
C ASP A 214 0.44 -16.73 4.41
N LEU A 215 1.75 -16.87 4.14
CA LEU A 215 2.35 -16.56 2.85
C LEU A 215 2.98 -17.85 2.30
N PRO A 216 2.81 -18.15 0.98
CA PRO A 216 3.41 -19.32 0.38
C PRO A 216 4.95 -19.19 0.30
N SER A 217 5.68 -20.29 0.38
CA SER A 217 7.14 -20.31 0.25
C SER A 217 7.63 -19.72 -1.10
N GLN A 218 6.77 -19.77 -2.12
CA GLN A 218 7.02 -19.19 -3.45
C GLN A 218 7.13 -17.65 -3.43
N ILE A 219 6.79 -16.98 -2.31
CA ILE A 219 7.05 -15.54 -2.13
C ILE A 219 8.53 -15.19 -2.38
N ALA A 220 9.44 -16.16 -2.15
CA ALA A 220 10.86 -16.07 -2.48
C ALA A 220 11.17 -15.75 -3.93
N GLY A 221 10.24 -16.04 -4.84
CA GLY A 221 10.36 -15.73 -6.28
C GLY A 221 10.28 -14.25 -6.60
N LEU A 222 9.79 -13.41 -5.69
CA LEU A 222 9.70 -11.96 -5.85
C LEU A 222 11.06 -11.28 -5.64
N THR A 223 12.06 -11.67 -6.43
CA THR A 223 13.47 -11.31 -6.22
C THR A 223 13.80 -9.83 -6.46
N ASN A 224 12.93 -9.10 -7.16
CA ASN A 224 13.07 -7.68 -7.40
C ASN A 224 12.23 -6.80 -6.42
N LEU A 225 11.45 -7.43 -5.52
CA LEU A 225 10.57 -6.69 -4.64
C LEU A 225 11.35 -5.79 -3.69
N THR A 226 10.95 -4.51 -3.64
CA THR A 226 11.49 -3.49 -2.75
C THR A 226 10.50 -3.11 -1.65
N TRP A 227 9.20 -3.23 -1.88
CA TRP A 227 8.15 -2.84 -0.93
C TRP A 227 7.12 -3.95 -0.81
N LEU A 228 6.90 -4.43 0.43
CA LEU A 228 5.88 -5.44 0.76
C LEU A 228 4.96 -4.90 1.85
N TYR A 229 3.68 -4.72 1.52
CA TYR A 229 2.66 -4.20 2.41
C TYR A 229 1.66 -5.30 2.76
N LEU A 230 1.63 -5.73 4.02
CA LEU A 230 0.83 -6.83 4.56
C LEU A 230 -0.01 -6.42 5.78
N GLY A 231 -0.08 -5.14 6.10
CA GLY A 231 -0.78 -4.65 7.28
C GLY A 231 -2.27 -5.02 7.30
N GLY A 232 -2.81 -5.29 8.49
CA GLY A 232 -4.23 -5.60 8.64
C GLY A 232 -4.64 -6.95 8.04
N ASN A 233 -3.85 -8.01 8.27
CA ASN A 233 -4.14 -9.38 7.88
C ASN A 233 -4.22 -10.31 9.12
N ASN A 234 -4.23 -11.63 8.90
CA ASN A 234 -4.31 -12.64 9.96
C ASN A 234 -3.03 -13.48 10.09
N LEU A 235 -1.88 -12.95 9.61
CA LEU A 235 -0.62 -13.69 9.57
C LEU A 235 -0.15 -14.06 10.99
N ALA A 236 -0.03 -15.36 11.26
CA ALA A 236 0.50 -15.87 12.53
C ALA A 236 2.03 -16.05 12.50
N GLU A 237 2.60 -16.27 11.32
CA GLU A 237 4.04 -16.42 11.09
C GLU A 237 4.42 -15.98 9.67
N LEU A 238 5.71 -15.74 9.45
CA LEU A 238 6.29 -15.52 8.13
C LEU A 238 7.07 -16.76 7.71
N PRO A 239 7.02 -17.17 6.43
CA PRO A 239 7.83 -18.26 5.93
C PRO A 239 9.33 -17.87 5.98
N ARG A 240 10.21 -18.81 6.25
CA ARG A 240 11.66 -18.58 6.25
C ARG A 240 12.18 -18.06 4.90
N GLU A 241 11.47 -18.39 3.82
CA GLU A 241 11.76 -17.97 2.46
C GLU A 241 11.68 -16.46 2.25
N ILE A 242 11.04 -15.71 3.18
CA ILE A 242 11.06 -14.24 3.19
C ILE A 242 12.50 -13.69 3.10
N GLY A 243 13.46 -14.38 3.78
CA GLY A 243 14.86 -14.00 3.78
C GLY A 243 15.57 -14.09 2.42
N SER A 244 14.89 -14.56 1.36
CA SER A 244 15.43 -14.59 -0.01
C SER A 244 15.19 -13.29 -0.77
N MET A 245 14.34 -12.41 -0.26
CA MET A 245 13.95 -11.15 -0.90
C MET A 245 15.00 -10.05 -0.65
N LYS A 246 16.20 -10.24 -1.21
CA LYS A 246 17.40 -9.43 -0.88
C LYS A 246 17.31 -7.95 -1.26
N ARG A 247 16.36 -7.56 -2.11
CA ARG A 247 16.15 -6.16 -2.52
C ARG A 247 15.14 -5.43 -1.65
N LEU A 248 14.50 -6.13 -0.69
CA LEU A 248 13.47 -5.53 0.13
C LEU A 248 14.05 -4.40 0.98
N GLN A 249 13.43 -3.23 0.87
CA GLN A 249 13.75 -2.00 1.60
C GLN A 249 12.69 -1.67 2.63
N GLY A 250 11.42 -1.95 2.33
CA GLY A 250 10.30 -1.73 3.24
C GLY A 250 9.46 -2.98 3.45
N LEU A 251 9.25 -3.35 4.72
CA LEU A 251 8.41 -4.46 5.13
C LEU A 251 7.38 -3.96 6.16
N TYR A 252 6.13 -3.94 5.76
CA TYR A 252 5.00 -3.41 6.54
C TYR A 252 4.04 -4.55 6.86
N ILE A 253 4.04 -5.00 8.13
CA ILE A 253 3.23 -6.15 8.61
C ILE A 253 2.47 -5.75 9.87
N GLU A 254 2.11 -4.50 9.99
CA GLU A 254 1.35 -3.95 11.11
C GLU A 254 -0.03 -4.64 11.23
N ASN A 255 -0.55 -4.73 12.47
CA ASN A 255 -1.89 -5.26 12.75
C ASN A 255 -2.11 -6.68 12.19
N ASN A 256 -1.24 -7.61 12.60
CA ASN A 256 -1.32 -9.03 12.31
C ASN A 256 -1.31 -9.84 13.62
N GLN A 257 -1.00 -11.13 13.55
CA GLN A 257 -0.98 -12.03 14.72
C GLN A 257 0.38 -12.69 14.95
N LEU A 258 1.47 -12.06 14.45
CA LEU A 258 2.82 -12.62 14.50
C LEU A 258 3.29 -12.79 15.95
N GLY A 259 3.56 -14.05 16.37
CA GLY A 259 4.15 -14.35 17.66
C GLY A 259 5.68 -14.30 17.65
N LYS A 260 6.29 -14.46 16.49
CA LYS A 260 7.75 -14.43 16.26
C LYS A 260 8.09 -14.09 14.82
N LEU A 261 9.32 -13.66 14.59
CA LEU A 261 9.92 -13.54 13.26
C LEU A 261 10.86 -14.71 13.00
N PRO A 262 10.99 -15.21 11.74
CA PRO A 262 11.97 -16.22 11.40
C PRO A 262 13.40 -15.66 11.47
N GLN A 263 14.39 -16.52 11.76
CA GLN A 263 15.81 -16.12 11.78
C GLN A 263 16.28 -15.55 10.44
N GLU A 264 15.66 -15.97 9.35
CA GLU A 264 15.98 -15.54 8.00
C GLU A 264 15.61 -14.07 7.72
N ILE A 265 14.86 -13.42 8.63
CA ILE A 265 14.59 -11.96 8.54
C ILE A 265 15.91 -11.16 8.48
N GLY A 266 16.94 -11.59 9.23
CA GLY A 266 18.26 -10.97 9.21
C GLY A 266 19.00 -11.07 7.88
N ASN A 267 18.47 -11.84 6.93
CA ASN A 267 19.00 -11.89 5.58
C ASN A 267 18.54 -10.74 4.68
N LEU A 268 17.60 -9.93 5.13
CA LEU A 268 17.07 -8.75 4.42
C LEU A 268 17.97 -7.53 4.65
N THR A 269 19.25 -7.65 4.35
CA THR A 269 20.27 -6.67 4.72
C THR A 269 20.12 -5.28 4.08
N ASN A 270 19.24 -5.13 3.09
CA ASN A 270 18.88 -3.84 2.49
C ASN A 270 17.63 -3.20 3.14
N LEU A 271 17.07 -3.82 4.19
CA LEU A 271 15.87 -3.31 4.85
C LEU A 271 16.18 -1.98 5.55
N ILE A 272 15.33 -0.99 5.30
CA ILE A 272 15.40 0.37 5.82
C ILE A 272 14.22 0.62 6.76
N TRP A 273 13.05 0.08 6.43
CA TRP A 273 11.81 0.26 7.18
C TRP A 273 11.22 -1.10 7.56
N LEU A 274 11.03 -1.32 8.86
CA LEU A 274 10.38 -2.52 9.40
C LEU A 274 9.26 -2.12 10.36
N TYR A 275 8.01 -2.30 9.93
CA TYR A 275 6.82 -1.96 10.70
C TYR A 275 6.10 -3.23 11.14
N LEU A 276 6.05 -3.45 12.44
CA LEU A 276 5.52 -4.64 13.11
C LEU A 276 4.50 -4.29 14.20
N GLU A 277 4.01 -3.05 14.21
CA GLU A 277 3.04 -2.57 15.18
C GLU A 277 1.80 -3.47 15.24
N GLY A 278 1.20 -3.63 16.45
CA GLY A 278 -0.07 -4.34 16.58
C GLY A 278 0.03 -5.84 16.30
N ASN A 279 1.13 -6.48 16.70
CA ASN A 279 1.33 -7.93 16.63
C ASN A 279 1.38 -8.56 18.03
N ARG A 280 1.86 -9.80 18.14
CA ARG A 280 2.00 -10.55 19.41
C ARG A 280 3.45 -10.97 19.68
N LEU A 281 4.40 -10.17 19.17
CA LEU A 281 5.82 -10.49 19.29
C LEU A 281 6.27 -10.44 20.75
N THR A 282 6.91 -11.51 21.22
CA THR A 282 7.50 -11.60 22.55
C THR A 282 8.99 -11.30 22.57
N GLY A 283 9.63 -11.20 21.41
CA GLY A 283 11.05 -10.91 21.22
C GLY A 283 11.41 -10.89 19.73
N LEU A 284 12.63 -10.46 19.42
CA LEU A 284 13.20 -10.47 18.09
C LEU A 284 14.25 -11.59 17.95
N PRO A 285 14.45 -12.15 16.73
CA PRO A 285 15.48 -13.17 16.52
C PRO A 285 16.89 -12.57 16.59
N PHE A 286 17.88 -13.34 17.00
CA PHE A 286 19.29 -12.92 17.08
C PHE A 286 19.82 -12.32 15.77
N SER A 287 19.33 -12.82 14.64
CA SER A 287 19.73 -12.35 13.32
C SER A 287 19.34 -10.92 13.01
N ILE A 288 18.52 -10.27 13.85
CA ILE A 288 18.11 -8.88 13.67
C ILE A 288 19.31 -7.92 13.58
N GLU A 289 20.41 -8.23 14.30
CA GLU A 289 21.67 -7.49 14.27
C GLU A 289 22.26 -7.28 12.86
N LYS A 290 21.88 -8.14 11.89
CA LYS A 290 22.35 -8.07 10.51
C LYS A 290 21.69 -6.98 9.69
N LEU A 291 20.61 -6.38 10.19
CA LEU A 291 19.86 -5.32 9.51
C LEU A 291 20.53 -3.95 9.73
N THR A 292 21.81 -3.85 9.43
CA THR A 292 22.65 -2.67 9.72
C THR A 292 22.25 -1.40 8.97
N HIS A 293 21.36 -1.47 7.99
CA HIS A 293 20.81 -0.32 7.27
C HIS A 293 19.42 0.09 7.76
N LEU A 294 18.90 -0.56 8.83
CA LEU A 294 17.57 -0.25 9.34
C LEU A 294 17.56 1.15 9.99
N ILE A 295 16.69 2.01 9.46
CA ILE A 295 16.51 3.40 9.93
C ILE A 295 15.29 3.51 10.83
N GLN A 296 14.22 2.77 10.52
CA GLN A 296 12.99 2.82 11.31
C GLN A 296 12.53 1.42 11.69
N LEU A 297 12.30 1.24 12.99
CA LEU A 297 11.75 0.02 13.57
C LEU A 297 10.54 0.38 14.43
N ASN A 298 9.35 -0.06 14.01
CA ASN A 298 8.13 0.11 14.78
C ASN A 298 7.68 -1.25 15.34
N LEU A 299 7.74 -1.37 16.68
CA LEU A 299 7.32 -2.53 17.48
C LEU A 299 6.20 -2.18 18.47
N ARG A 300 5.54 -1.04 18.27
CA ARG A 300 4.44 -0.57 19.11
C ARG A 300 3.37 -1.63 19.25
N ASN A 301 2.72 -1.69 20.43
CA ASN A 301 1.60 -2.58 20.69
C ASN A 301 1.91 -4.04 20.36
N ASN A 302 2.92 -4.58 21.05
CA ASN A 302 3.34 -5.99 21.00
C ASN A 302 3.40 -6.58 22.43
N GLU A 303 4.05 -7.73 22.60
CA GLU A 303 4.17 -8.41 23.89
C GLU A 303 5.62 -8.52 24.38
N LEU A 304 6.49 -7.60 23.98
CA LEU A 304 7.91 -7.58 24.35
C LEU A 304 8.06 -7.35 25.84
N THR A 305 8.89 -8.15 26.51
CA THR A 305 9.21 -8.04 27.95
C THR A 305 10.57 -7.40 28.21
N ASP A 306 11.44 -7.46 27.23
CA ASP A 306 12.81 -6.93 27.27
C ASP A 306 13.30 -6.57 25.85
N LEU A 307 14.45 -5.91 25.78
CA LEU A 307 15.18 -5.63 24.54
C LEU A 307 16.35 -6.62 24.44
N SER A 308 16.47 -7.27 23.27
CA SER A 308 17.64 -8.10 23.02
C SER A 308 18.88 -7.24 22.72
N LEU A 309 20.06 -7.76 23.10
CA LEU A 309 21.35 -7.08 22.82
C LEU A 309 21.58 -6.88 21.33
N GLU A 310 21.12 -7.82 20.52
CA GLU A 310 21.23 -7.77 19.06
C GLU A 310 20.45 -6.60 18.46
N MET A 311 19.32 -6.21 19.07
CA MET A 311 18.58 -5.02 18.64
C MET A 311 19.38 -3.75 18.91
N CYS A 312 20.10 -3.70 20.02
CA CYS A 312 20.96 -2.58 20.38
C CYS A 312 22.23 -2.44 19.49
N SER A 313 22.45 -3.37 18.56
CA SER A 313 23.50 -3.31 17.54
C SER A 313 23.08 -2.56 16.26
N LEU A 314 21.83 -2.13 16.16
CA LEU A 314 21.28 -1.43 14.98
C LEU A 314 21.69 0.06 14.96
N SER A 315 22.96 0.35 14.83
CA SER A 315 23.54 1.69 15.00
C SER A 315 23.08 2.76 13.97
N ALA A 316 22.42 2.35 12.88
CA ALA A 316 21.84 3.26 11.90
C ALA A 316 20.37 3.67 12.25
N LEU A 317 19.83 3.13 13.35
CA LEU A 317 18.43 3.35 13.72
C LEU A 317 18.22 4.80 14.18
N VAL A 318 17.26 5.48 13.53
CA VAL A 318 16.88 6.87 13.81
C VAL A 318 15.57 6.93 14.57
N PHE A 319 14.65 6.02 14.30
CA PHE A 319 13.34 5.93 14.93
C PHE A 319 13.12 4.52 15.50
N LEU A 320 12.76 4.45 16.79
CA LEU A 320 12.41 3.21 17.48
C LEU A 320 11.14 3.40 18.30
N ASP A 321 10.05 2.72 17.90
CA ASP A 321 8.81 2.71 18.68
C ASP A 321 8.63 1.34 19.37
N LEU A 322 8.67 1.37 20.69
CA LEU A 322 8.46 0.26 21.62
C LEU A 322 7.27 0.51 22.56
N ALA A 323 6.46 1.55 22.29
CA ALA A 323 5.33 1.90 23.13
C ALA A 323 4.29 0.76 23.20
N PHE A 324 3.52 0.74 24.30
CA PHE A 324 2.48 -0.29 24.51
C PHE A 324 3.01 -1.72 24.44
N ASN A 325 4.09 -1.97 25.21
CA ASN A 325 4.66 -3.31 25.41
C ASN A 325 4.65 -3.67 26.91
N LYS A 326 5.41 -4.71 27.28
CA LYS A 326 5.55 -5.18 28.67
C LYS A 326 6.97 -5.04 29.16
N ILE A 327 7.76 -4.12 28.58
CA ILE A 327 9.19 -3.95 28.85
C ILE A 327 9.38 -3.46 30.29
N SER A 328 10.18 -4.19 31.05
CA SER A 328 10.41 -3.88 32.48
C SER A 328 11.80 -3.32 32.76
N SER A 329 12.75 -3.47 31.84
CA SER A 329 14.11 -2.93 31.93
C SER A 329 14.71 -2.74 30.54
N LEU A 330 15.70 -1.85 30.44
CA LEU A 330 16.51 -1.66 29.24
C LEU A 330 17.94 -2.12 29.54
N PRO A 331 18.62 -2.79 28.59
CA PRO A 331 20.02 -3.13 28.75
C PRO A 331 20.91 -1.89 28.59
N PRO A 332 22.10 -1.85 29.21
CA PRO A 332 23.06 -0.75 29.02
C PRO A 332 23.43 -0.51 27.54
N GLU A 333 23.40 -1.56 26.73
CA GLU A 333 23.70 -1.50 25.30
C GLU A 333 22.73 -0.64 24.49
N ILE A 334 21.62 -0.18 25.09
CA ILE A 334 20.74 0.83 24.46
C ILE A 334 21.51 2.08 24.03
N GLY A 335 22.55 2.47 24.77
CA GLY A 335 23.45 3.58 24.45
C GLY A 335 24.22 3.42 23.15
N ASN A 336 24.27 2.21 22.56
CA ASN A 336 24.92 1.98 21.25
C ASN A 336 24.09 2.52 20.08
N LEU A 337 22.82 2.85 20.28
CA LEU A 337 21.94 3.39 19.24
C LEU A 337 22.17 4.90 19.03
N THR A 338 23.39 5.30 18.81
CA THR A 338 23.85 6.70 18.80
C THR A 338 23.23 7.58 17.72
N ALA A 339 22.65 7.02 16.67
CA ALA A 339 21.93 7.76 15.63
C ALA A 339 20.44 7.99 15.96
N LEU A 340 19.97 7.51 17.14
CA LEU A 340 18.56 7.53 17.48
C LEU A 340 18.11 8.94 17.84
N ASN A 341 17.10 9.45 17.10
CA ASN A 341 16.52 10.78 17.32
C ASN A 341 15.20 10.70 18.08
N GLU A 342 14.47 9.60 17.93
CA GLU A 342 13.15 9.43 18.51
C GLU A 342 12.99 8.04 19.10
N LEU A 343 12.69 7.97 20.42
CA LEU A 343 12.53 6.73 21.17
C LEU A 343 11.20 6.75 21.93
N HIS A 344 10.29 5.83 21.57
CA HIS A 344 9.02 5.64 22.25
C HIS A 344 9.09 4.43 23.17
N LEU A 345 8.96 4.66 24.46
CA LEU A 345 8.91 3.65 25.52
C LEU A 345 7.69 3.86 26.45
N ASN A 346 6.79 4.77 26.08
CA ASN A 346 5.58 5.01 26.84
C ASN A 346 4.69 3.76 26.93
N ASP A 347 3.86 3.70 27.98
CA ASP A 347 2.93 2.58 28.20
C ASP A 347 3.66 1.22 28.32
N ASN A 348 4.70 1.17 29.16
CA ASN A 348 5.50 0.00 29.49
C ASN A 348 5.55 -0.25 31.01
N GLN A 349 6.51 -1.02 31.51
CA GLN A 349 6.65 -1.36 32.91
C GLN A 349 8.02 -1.01 33.47
N LEU A 350 8.72 -0.05 32.86
CA LEU A 350 10.07 0.38 33.24
C LEU A 350 10.08 0.94 34.67
N ARG A 351 11.02 0.47 35.49
CA ARG A 351 11.25 0.94 36.87
C ARG A 351 12.44 1.88 36.98
N GLU A 352 13.39 1.69 36.11
CA GLU A 352 14.61 2.51 36.03
C GLU A 352 15.13 2.51 34.60
N LEU A 353 16.01 3.46 34.30
CA LEU A 353 16.74 3.56 33.05
C LEU A 353 18.23 3.30 33.31
N PRO A 354 18.97 2.66 32.39
CA PRO A 354 20.41 2.54 32.51
C PRO A 354 21.09 3.91 32.33
N LEU A 355 22.29 4.09 32.87
CA LEU A 355 23.05 5.33 32.74
C LEU A 355 23.38 5.64 31.29
N GLU A 356 23.59 4.62 30.50
CA GLU A 356 23.95 4.66 29.07
C GLU A 356 22.83 5.20 28.19
N ILE A 357 21.60 5.40 28.71
CA ILE A 357 20.55 6.13 27.99
C ILE A 357 21.02 7.57 27.64
N GLY A 358 21.88 8.14 28.46
CA GLY A 358 22.48 9.47 28.24
C GLY A 358 23.54 9.50 27.13
N ASP A 359 23.92 8.36 26.56
CA ASP A 359 24.87 8.26 25.45
C ASP A 359 24.18 8.40 24.07
N LEU A 360 22.84 8.56 24.07
CA LEU A 360 22.06 8.81 22.84
C LEU A 360 22.18 10.29 22.43
N ASP A 361 23.35 10.65 21.92
CA ASP A 361 23.74 12.06 21.65
C ASP A 361 22.85 12.79 20.65
N GLU A 362 22.22 12.05 19.70
CA GLU A 362 21.36 12.61 18.66
C GLU A 362 19.86 12.64 19.06
N MET A 363 19.52 12.25 20.31
CA MET A 363 18.14 12.16 20.78
C MET A 363 17.48 13.53 20.83
N ILE A 364 16.31 13.64 20.17
CA ILE A 364 15.45 14.82 20.12
C ILE A 364 14.22 14.60 21.00
N ASP A 365 13.56 13.46 20.85
CA ASP A 365 12.31 13.14 21.52
C ASP A 365 12.39 11.82 22.28
N LEU A 366 12.22 11.86 23.62
CA LEU A 366 12.22 10.68 24.46
C LEU A 366 10.87 10.53 25.19
N PHE A 367 10.11 9.50 24.81
CA PHE A 367 8.77 9.22 25.36
C PHE A 367 8.83 8.10 26.39
N LEU A 368 8.61 8.44 27.67
CA LEU A 368 8.66 7.53 28.82
C LEU A 368 7.39 7.58 29.70
N SER A 369 6.35 8.29 29.26
CA SER A 369 5.10 8.42 30.03
C SER A 369 4.43 7.06 30.26
N ASN A 370 3.60 6.97 31.31
CA ASN A 370 2.89 5.74 31.67
C ASN A 370 3.84 4.54 31.89
N ASN A 371 4.85 4.74 32.76
CA ASN A 371 5.75 3.70 33.22
C ASN A 371 5.72 3.58 34.75
N ARG A 372 6.70 2.92 35.35
CA ARG A 372 6.83 2.76 36.80
C ARG A 372 8.16 3.32 37.30
N LEU A 373 8.70 4.35 36.62
CA LEU A 373 10.00 4.94 36.94
C LEU A 373 9.94 5.59 38.33
N ILE A 374 10.82 5.18 39.23
CA ILE A 374 10.98 5.75 40.57
C ILE A 374 12.10 6.80 40.59
N LYS A 375 13.00 6.74 39.63
CA LYS A 375 14.10 7.71 39.42
C LYS A 375 14.50 7.70 37.94
N VAL A 376 15.15 8.77 37.51
CA VAL A 376 15.81 8.88 36.22
C VAL A 376 17.30 9.15 36.41
N PRO A 377 18.18 8.70 35.50
CA PRO A 377 19.61 8.91 35.63
C PRO A 377 20.01 10.36 35.34
N GLU A 378 21.03 10.85 36.05
CA GLU A 378 21.64 12.17 35.85
C GLU A 378 22.17 12.39 34.43
N THR A 379 22.50 11.30 33.74
CA THR A 379 23.03 11.32 32.37
C THR A 379 22.04 11.85 31.34
N LEU A 380 20.72 11.85 31.62
CA LEU A 380 19.73 12.54 30.77
C LEU A 380 20.03 14.04 30.63
N GLY A 381 20.61 14.67 31.65
CA GLY A 381 21.02 16.09 31.62
C GLY A 381 22.19 16.38 30.64
N LYS A 382 22.83 15.33 30.09
CA LYS A 382 23.92 15.48 29.10
C LYS A 382 23.42 15.45 27.65
N MET A 383 22.14 15.10 27.43
CA MET A 383 21.54 15.00 26.10
C MET A 383 21.25 16.40 25.53
N ASN A 384 22.25 16.99 24.87
CA ASN A 384 22.20 18.39 24.44
C ASN A 384 21.21 18.69 23.32
N ASN A 385 20.80 17.67 22.56
CA ASN A 385 19.87 17.80 21.45
C ASN A 385 18.40 17.53 21.87
N LEU A 386 18.18 17.19 23.16
CA LEU A 386 16.85 16.81 23.64
C LEU A 386 15.93 18.04 23.66
N GLU A 387 14.84 17.95 22.89
CA GLU A 387 13.80 18.98 22.79
C GLU A 387 12.56 18.62 23.62
N ARG A 388 12.28 17.32 23.80
CA ARG A 388 11.10 16.83 24.52
C ARG A 388 11.42 15.58 25.33
N LEU A 389 11.17 15.64 26.64
CA LEU A 389 11.28 14.51 27.57
C LEU A 389 9.93 14.29 28.27
N TYR A 390 9.23 13.22 27.87
CA TYR A 390 7.91 12.90 28.41
C TYR A 390 8.04 11.89 29.54
N LEU A 391 7.86 12.33 30.78
CA LEU A 391 7.94 11.53 32.01
C LEU A 391 6.60 11.48 32.77
N SER A 392 5.51 12.00 32.19
CA SER A 392 4.20 12.02 32.83
C SER A 392 3.74 10.60 33.26
N ASP A 393 2.93 10.55 34.31
CA ASP A 393 2.33 9.30 34.82
C ASP A 393 3.39 8.23 35.16
N ASN A 394 4.39 8.59 35.97
CA ASN A 394 5.40 7.71 36.54
C ASN A 394 5.34 7.79 38.10
N LEU A 395 6.35 7.24 38.76
CA LEU A 395 6.46 7.19 40.24
C LEU A 395 7.64 8.02 40.75
N LEU A 396 8.02 9.08 40.02
CA LEU A 396 9.15 9.94 40.39
C LEU A 396 8.82 10.79 41.63
N THR A 397 9.70 10.75 42.63
CA THR A 397 9.58 11.55 43.84
C THR A 397 10.54 12.76 43.85
N GLU A 398 11.57 12.70 43.02
CA GLU A 398 12.58 13.74 42.84
C GLU A 398 13.22 13.63 41.46
N LEU A 399 13.88 14.69 41.00
CA LEU A 399 14.69 14.70 39.78
C LEU A 399 16.15 14.97 40.14
N PRO A 400 17.12 14.43 39.41
CA PRO A 400 18.51 14.82 39.50
C PRO A 400 18.69 16.29 39.13
N GLY A 401 19.56 17.02 39.88
CA GLY A 401 19.82 18.46 39.63
C GLY A 401 20.38 18.75 38.23
N GLU A 402 20.97 17.76 37.57
CA GLU A 402 21.46 17.84 36.20
C GLU A 402 20.34 18.08 35.15
N LEU A 403 19.08 17.82 35.54
CA LEU A 403 17.90 18.08 34.70
C LEU A 403 17.32 19.48 34.91
N ASP A 404 17.77 20.25 35.89
CA ASP A 404 17.23 21.61 36.19
C ASP A 404 17.25 22.51 34.94
N GLY A 405 18.26 22.38 34.11
CA GLY A 405 18.38 23.12 32.86
C GLY A 405 17.26 22.76 31.86
N LEU A 406 16.91 21.49 31.74
CA LEU A 406 15.85 20.98 30.86
C LEU A 406 14.46 21.34 31.40
N VAL A 407 14.27 21.26 32.73
CA VAL A 407 13.02 21.64 33.40
C VAL A 407 12.76 23.15 33.24
N SER A 408 13.77 23.97 33.40
CA SER A 408 13.64 25.43 33.26
C SER A 408 13.33 25.91 31.84
N GLN A 409 13.54 25.08 30.86
CA GLN A 409 13.24 25.31 29.45
C GLN A 409 11.91 24.67 28.98
N ASP A 410 11.11 24.15 29.91
CA ASP A 410 9.84 23.44 29.63
C ASP A 410 10.00 22.21 28.70
N ILE A 411 11.20 21.61 28.65
CA ILE A 411 11.49 20.41 27.84
C ILE A 411 10.93 19.17 28.51
N VAL A 412 10.80 19.14 29.83
CA VAL A 412 10.41 17.96 30.63
C VAL A 412 8.94 18.05 31.05
N LEU A 413 8.16 17.06 30.68
CA LEU A 413 6.76 16.91 31.06
C LEU A 413 6.63 15.89 32.20
N LEU A 414 6.10 16.30 33.35
CA LEU A 414 6.15 15.57 34.63
C LEU A 414 4.78 15.32 35.28
N ASP A 415 3.70 15.72 34.66
CA ASP A 415 2.35 15.56 35.20
C ASP A 415 2.09 14.13 35.71
N GLY A 416 1.35 13.97 36.80
CA GLY A 416 0.99 12.66 37.33
C GLY A 416 2.10 11.94 38.13
N ASN A 417 3.24 12.58 38.41
CA ASN A 417 4.29 12.06 39.30
C ASN A 417 4.10 12.53 40.75
N PRO A 418 4.45 11.71 41.76
CA PRO A 418 4.40 12.10 43.18
C PRO A 418 5.64 12.92 43.62
N LEU A 419 6.01 13.93 42.81
CA LEU A 419 7.16 14.79 43.12
C LEU A 419 6.95 15.52 44.45
N ASN A 420 7.99 15.54 45.30
CA ASN A 420 8.00 16.34 46.50
C ASN A 420 8.09 17.85 46.12
N GLU A 421 7.21 18.69 46.70
CA GLU A 421 7.24 20.15 46.53
C GLU A 421 8.55 20.77 47.07
#